data_b8670b139e1bfd790d214291655449a6
#
_entry.id   b8670b139e1bfd790d214291655449a6
#
_cell.length_a   1.000
_cell.length_b   1.000
_cell.length_c   1.000
_cell.angle_alpha   90.00
_cell.angle_beta   90.00
_cell.angle_gamma   90.00
#
_symmetry.space_group_name_H-M   'P 1'
#
loop_
_entity.id
_entity.type
_entity.pdbx_description
1 polymer ?
#
loop_
_entity_poly.entity_id
_entity_poly.type
_entity_poly.pdbx_seq_one_letter_code
_entity_poly.pdbx_strand_id
1 'polypeptide(L)'
;MKKWFDEEYEFTVEVTGFLRGDRTERYCRNGEEVGDVYTCTYGCPVNRDGYGICSKTMMMLYPLMEAVRSGGDLENVGGDGRYTKTIVCPDGCVIFRLTAKPLGNPNFHKGGFWKEP
;
A
#
# COMPACT_ATOMS: atom_id res chain seq x y z
N MET A 1 16.49 17.13 -2.10
CA MET A 1 16.63 15.99 -1.19
C MET A 1 17.29 14.83 -1.91
N LYS A 2 18.17 14.14 -1.26
CA LYS A 2 18.97 13.11 -1.91
C LYS A 2 18.59 11.74 -1.38
N LYS A 3 18.33 10.80 -2.26
CA LYS A 3 18.12 9.42 -1.88
C LYS A 3 19.45 8.75 -1.58
N TRP A 4 19.46 7.93 -0.55
CA TRP A 4 20.66 7.22 -0.11
C TRP A 4 20.74 5.80 -0.67
N PHE A 5 19.59 5.25 -1.07
CA PHE A 5 19.53 3.89 -1.62
C PHE A 5 18.29 3.75 -2.50
N ASP A 6 18.30 2.72 -3.33
CA ASP A 6 17.17 2.40 -4.19
C ASP A 6 16.08 1.69 -3.40
N GLU A 7 14.85 1.87 -3.81
CA GLU A 7 13.72 1.23 -3.16
C GLU A 7 13.58 -0.22 -3.58
N GLU A 8 13.13 -1.06 -2.67
CA GLU A 8 13.03 -2.50 -2.87
C GLU A 8 11.74 -2.93 -3.50
N TYR A 9 10.67 -2.18 -3.28
CA TYR A 9 9.32 -2.53 -3.73
C TYR A 9 8.59 -1.32 -4.27
N GLU A 10 7.67 -1.60 -5.19
CA GLU A 10 6.64 -0.65 -5.59
C GLU A 10 5.33 -1.15 -5.04
N PHE A 11 4.57 -0.27 -4.40
CA PHE A 11 3.27 -0.60 -3.85
C PHE A 11 2.17 0.03 -4.68
N THR A 12 1.13 -0.75 -4.94
CA THR A 12 -0.07 -0.28 -5.63
C THR A 12 -1.25 -0.55 -4.72
N VAL A 13 -2.11 0.45 -4.57
CA VAL A 13 -3.34 0.33 -3.79
C VAL A 13 -4.48 0.70 -4.71
N GLU A 14 -5.37 -0.24 -4.94
CA GLU A 14 -6.49 -0.07 -5.86
C GLU A 14 -7.81 -0.14 -5.10
N VAL A 15 -8.73 0.77 -5.43
CA VAL A 15 -10.11 0.70 -4.93
C VAL A 15 -10.84 -0.37 -5.73
N THR A 16 -11.24 -1.46 -5.09
CA THR A 16 -11.89 -2.58 -5.78
C THR A 16 -13.39 -2.65 -5.55
N GLY A 17 -13.90 -1.94 -4.54
CA GLY A 17 -15.33 -1.97 -4.27
C GLY A 17 -15.69 -1.20 -3.02
N PHE A 18 -16.97 -1.29 -2.69
CA PHE A 18 -17.51 -0.74 -1.45
C PHE A 18 -18.15 -1.86 -0.65
N LEU A 19 -18.02 -1.78 0.67
CA LEU A 19 -18.50 -2.85 1.54
C LEU A 19 -20.00 -3.06 1.43
N ARG A 20 -20.74 -2.00 1.12
CA ARG A 20 -22.20 -2.05 0.97
C ARG A 20 -22.66 -2.06 -0.48
N GLY A 21 -21.82 -2.54 -1.38
CA GLY A 21 -22.15 -2.66 -2.79
C GLY A 21 -22.14 -1.32 -3.53
N ASP A 22 -22.92 -1.24 -4.60
CA ASP A 22 -22.92 -0.06 -5.45
C ASP A 22 -23.70 1.07 -4.79
N ARG A 23 -22.99 2.12 -4.43
CA ARG A 23 -23.59 3.33 -3.89
C ARG A 23 -23.51 4.43 -4.93
N THR A 24 -24.62 5.02 -5.23
CA THR A 24 -24.69 6.13 -6.17
C THR A 24 -24.59 7.47 -5.48
N GLU A 25 -24.78 7.47 -4.18
CA GLU A 25 -24.67 8.66 -3.34
C GLU A 25 -23.28 8.72 -2.70
N ARG A 26 -22.95 9.84 -2.14
CA ARG A 26 -21.67 10.05 -1.49
C ARG A 26 -21.52 9.10 -0.30
N TYR A 27 -20.50 8.27 -0.36
CA TYR A 27 -20.30 7.21 0.63
C TYR A 27 -18.97 7.33 1.37
N CYS A 28 -17.94 7.79 0.68
CA CYS A 28 -16.59 7.91 1.24
C CYS A 28 -16.20 9.37 1.34
N ARG A 29 -15.69 9.80 2.48
CA ARG A 29 -15.27 11.19 2.69
C ARG A 29 -14.15 11.61 1.75
N ASN A 30 -13.29 10.69 1.38
CA ASN A 30 -12.18 10.96 0.46
C ASN A 30 -12.61 10.91 -1.00
N GLY A 31 -13.85 10.50 -1.28
CA GLY A 31 -14.37 10.46 -2.64
C GLY A 31 -13.80 9.34 -3.49
N GLU A 32 -13.42 8.23 -2.87
CA GLU A 32 -12.88 7.09 -3.62
C GLU A 32 -13.89 6.53 -4.58
N GLU A 33 -13.41 6.10 -5.75
CA GLU A 33 -14.22 5.44 -6.76
C GLU A 33 -13.55 4.13 -7.16
N VAL A 34 -14.37 3.14 -7.53
CA VAL A 34 -13.84 1.85 -7.99
C VAL A 34 -12.94 2.09 -9.20
N GLY A 35 -11.75 1.53 -9.16
CA GLY A 35 -10.75 1.71 -10.18
C GLY A 35 -9.72 2.78 -9.89
N ASP A 36 -9.91 3.57 -8.83
CA ASP A 36 -8.88 4.51 -8.40
C ASP A 36 -7.63 3.74 -7.97
N VAL A 37 -6.48 4.23 -8.39
CA VAL A 37 -5.19 3.58 -8.13
C VAL A 37 -4.21 4.58 -7.56
N TYR A 38 -3.54 4.16 -6.49
CA TYR A 38 -2.50 4.92 -5.82
C TYR A 38 -1.21 4.10 -5.83
N THR A 39 -0.09 4.74 -6.02
CA THR A 39 1.20 4.04 -6.05
C THR A 39 2.25 4.79 -5.26
N CYS A 40 3.23 4.04 -4.75
CA CYS A 40 4.42 4.61 -4.15
C CYS A 40 5.52 3.56 -4.08
N THR A 41 6.75 4.02 -3.92
CA THR A 41 7.86 3.14 -3.52
C THR A 41 8.20 3.38 -2.06
N TYR A 42 8.00 4.59 -1.61
CA TYR A 42 8.20 4.97 -0.22
C TYR A 42 7.19 6.06 0.12
N GLY A 43 6.82 6.15 1.39
CA GLY A 43 5.89 7.17 1.85
C GLY A 43 4.44 6.83 1.55
N CYS A 44 3.65 7.86 1.37
CA CYS A 44 2.22 7.72 1.16
C CYS A 44 1.92 7.49 -0.34
N PRO A 45 1.12 6.48 -0.68
CA PRO A 45 0.72 6.30 -2.07
C PRO A 45 -0.06 7.49 -2.60
N VAL A 46 0.18 7.83 -3.85
CA VAL A 46 -0.52 8.95 -4.52
C VAL A 46 -1.10 8.46 -5.84
N ASN A 47 -2.19 9.12 -6.27
CA ASN A 47 -2.77 8.83 -7.58
C ASN A 47 -2.02 9.61 -8.67
N ARG A 48 -2.43 9.42 -9.92
CA ARG A 48 -1.75 10.05 -11.06
C ARG A 48 -1.84 11.57 -11.04
N ASP A 49 -2.79 12.13 -10.30
CA ASP A 49 -2.94 13.59 -10.17
C ASP A 49 -2.16 14.13 -8.97
N GLY A 50 -1.46 13.26 -8.23
CA GLY A 50 -0.64 13.65 -7.10
C GLY A 50 -1.36 13.73 -5.77
N TYR A 51 -2.62 13.32 -5.70
CA TYR A 51 -3.35 13.30 -4.44
C TYR A 51 -3.02 12.04 -3.66
N GLY A 52 -2.79 12.22 -2.37
CA GLY A 52 -2.49 11.11 -1.46
C GLY A 52 -3.72 10.30 -1.11
N ILE A 53 -3.48 9.03 -0.80
CA ILE A 53 -4.53 8.16 -0.28
C ILE A 53 -5.03 8.68 1.07
N CYS A 54 -6.25 8.34 1.43
CA CYS A 54 -6.85 8.73 2.70
C CYS A 54 -5.93 8.38 3.87
N SER A 55 -5.72 9.33 4.77
CA SER A 55 -4.80 9.15 5.90
C SER A 55 -5.23 8.02 6.83
N LYS A 56 -6.53 7.79 6.99
CA LYS A 56 -7.02 6.67 7.80
C LYS A 56 -6.65 5.33 7.16
N THR A 57 -6.78 5.24 5.85
CA THR A 57 -6.38 4.03 5.12
C THR A 57 -4.88 3.82 5.19
N MET A 58 -4.12 4.90 5.12
CA MET A 58 -2.66 4.82 5.23
C MET A 58 -2.22 4.23 6.57
N MET A 59 -2.95 4.51 7.64
CA MET A 59 -2.65 3.92 8.95
C MET A 59 -2.74 2.40 8.94
N MET A 60 -3.61 1.84 8.12
CA MET A 60 -3.72 0.39 7.98
C MET A 60 -2.68 -0.17 7.00
N LEU A 61 -2.36 0.59 5.98
CA LEU A 61 -1.41 0.15 4.95
C LEU A 61 0.02 0.13 5.45
N TYR A 62 0.40 1.11 6.26
CA TYR A 62 1.78 1.27 6.67
C TYR A 62 2.39 0.03 7.30
N PRO A 63 1.76 -0.61 8.29
CA PRO A 63 2.31 -1.83 8.87
C PRO A 63 2.47 -2.97 7.84
N LEU A 64 1.54 -3.07 6.90
CA LEU A 64 1.60 -4.10 5.87
C LEU A 64 2.75 -3.86 4.91
N MET A 65 2.96 -2.61 4.52
CA MET A 65 4.06 -2.23 3.63
C MET A 65 5.40 -2.47 4.31
N GLU A 66 5.51 -2.13 5.59
CA GLU A 66 6.72 -2.39 6.35
C GLU A 66 6.98 -3.88 6.55
N ALA A 67 5.93 -4.67 6.72
CA ALA A 67 6.06 -6.12 6.80
C ALA A 67 6.69 -6.68 5.52
N VAL A 68 6.21 -6.21 4.36
CA VAL A 68 6.77 -6.64 3.06
C VAL A 68 8.23 -6.20 2.94
N ARG A 69 8.53 -4.97 3.29
CA ARG A 69 9.91 -4.45 3.23
C ARG A 69 10.86 -5.24 4.11
N SER A 70 10.35 -5.78 5.20
CA SER A 70 11.12 -6.59 6.14
C SER A 70 11.26 -8.06 5.71
N GLY A 71 10.75 -8.41 4.55
CA GLY A 71 10.79 -9.78 4.05
C GLY A 71 9.61 -10.63 4.47
N GLY A 72 8.59 -10.03 5.04
CA GLY A 72 7.39 -10.74 5.48
C GLY A 72 6.52 -11.20 4.32
N ASP A 73 5.62 -12.12 4.66
CA ASP A 73 4.69 -12.72 3.71
C ASP A 73 3.28 -12.33 4.15
N LEU A 74 2.56 -11.61 3.29
CA LEU A 74 1.23 -11.12 3.64
C LEU A 74 0.22 -12.24 3.86
N GLU A 75 0.47 -13.45 3.35
CA GLU A 75 -0.39 -14.58 3.66
C GLU A 75 -0.48 -14.86 5.16
N ASN A 76 0.59 -14.56 5.89
CA ASN A 76 0.63 -14.76 7.34
C ASN A 76 -0.29 -13.81 8.11
N VAL A 77 -0.77 -12.77 7.47
CA VAL A 77 -1.70 -11.81 8.07
C VAL A 77 -3.00 -11.73 7.29
N GLY A 78 -3.36 -12.82 6.63
CA GLY A 78 -4.64 -12.93 5.92
C GLY A 78 -4.63 -12.42 4.50
N GLY A 79 -3.46 -12.27 3.90
CA GLY A 79 -3.36 -11.85 2.51
C GLY A 79 -3.72 -12.95 1.52
N ASP A 80 -3.98 -12.54 0.29
CA ASP A 80 -4.33 -13.45 -0.81
C ASP A 80 -3.10 -14.08 -1.45
N GLY A 81 -1.94 -13.58 -1.12
CA GLY A 81 -0.65 -14.05 -1.58
C GLY A 81 0.44 -13.34 -0.80
N ARG A 82 1.69 -13.70 -1.08
CA ARG A 82 2.82 -13.10 -0.36
C ARG A 82 2.84 -11.57 -0.45
N TYR A 83 2.42 -11.03 -1.60
CA TYR A 83 2.53 -9.61 -1.89
C TYR A 83 1.19 -8.91 -2.07
N THR A 84 0.10 -9.57 -1.74
CA THR A 84 -1.24 -9.04 -2.00
C THR A 84 -2.15 -9.23 -0.81
N LYS A 85 -2.86 -8.18 -0.43
CA LYS A 85 -3.86 -8.25 0.63
C LYS A 85 -4.99 -7.28 0.36
N THR A 86 -6.21 -7.75 0.57
CA THR A 86 -7.41 -6.93 0.51
C THR A 86 -7.71 -6.41 1.91
N ILE A 87 -7.98 -5.13 2.01
CA ILE A 87 -8.35 -4.49 3.29
C ILE A 87 -9.60 -3.65 3.09
N VAL A 88 -10.24 -3.33 4.21
CA VAL A 88 -11.35 -2.39 4.26
C VAL A 88 -10.87 -1.17 5.04
N CYS A 89 -11.22 0.03 4.59
CA CYS A 89 -10.79 1.24 5.29
C CYS A 89 -11.32 1.27 6.74
N PRO A 90 -10.70 2.05 7.63
CA PRO A 90 -11.14 2.09 9.04
C PRO A 90 -12.59 2.49 9.24
N ASP A 91 -13.17 3.27 8.33
CA ASP A 91 -14.57 3.66 8.39
C ASP A 91 -15.51 2.55 7.92
N GLY A 92 -14.99 1.43 7.42
CA GLY A 92 -15.80 0.31 6.96
C GLY A 92 -16.52 0.54 5.66
N CYS A 93 -16.01 1.42 4.81
CA CYS A 93 -16.69 1.83 3.59
C CYS A 93 -16.07 1.25 2.32
N VAL A 94 -14.79 1.41 2.16
CA VAL A 94 -14.09 1.17 0.88
C VAL A 94 -13.21 -0.05 0.99
N ILE A 95 -13.25 -0.88 -0.04
CA ILE A 95 -12.39 -2.06 -0.15
C ILE A 95 -11.22 -1.72 -1.05
N PHE A 96 -10.01 -1.95 -0.53
CA PHE A 96 -8.76 -1.70 -1.24
C PHE A 96 -7.99 -2.99 -1.41
N ARG A 97 -7.24 -3.09 -2.51
CA ARG A 97 -6.27 -4.16 -2.69
C ARG A 97 -4.87 -3.54 -2.70
N LEU A 98 -4.06 -3.99 -1.75
CA LEU A 98 -2.63 -3.67 -1.72
C LEU A 98 -1.87 -4.74 -2.47
N THR A 99 -1.00 -4.33 -3.36
CA THR A 99 -0.09 -5.23 -4.07
C THR A 99 1.32 -4.66 -4.02
N ALA A 100 2.29 -5.50 -3.68
CA ALA A 100 3.69 -5.13 -3.67
C ALA A 100 4.41 -5.81 -4.84
N LYS A 101 5.26 -5.07 -5.51
CA LYS A 101 6.05 -5.57 -6.63
C LYS A 101 7.52 -5.42 -6.30
N PRO A 102 8.28 -6.54 -6.23
CA PRO A 102 9.72 -6.44 -6.04
C PRO A 102 10.38 -5.74 -7.22
N LEU A 103 11.29 -4.84 -6.93
CA LEU A 103 11.99 -4.06 -7.97
C LEU A 103 13.35 -4.64 -8.31
N GLY A 104 13.80 -5.66 -7.58
CA GLY A 104 15.09 -6.28 -7.85
C GLY A 104 16.27 -5.52 -7.27
N ASN A 105 16.04 -4.50 -6.50
CA ASN A 105 17.12 -3.74 -5.87
C ASN A 105 17.63 -4.46 -4.62
N PRO A 106 18.88 -4.20 -4.21
CA PRO A 106 19.40 -4.77 -2.98
C PRO A 106 18.54 -4.39 -1.78
N ASN A 107 18.41 -5.33 -0.85
CA ASN A 107 17.72 -5.08 0.40
C ASN A 107 18.73 -4.60 1.44
N PHE A 108 18.69 -3.34 1.76
CA PHE A 108 19.64 -2.71 2.67
C PHE A 108 19.52 -3.19 4.10
N HIS A 109 18.36 -3.72 4.48
CA HIS A 109 18.16 -4.23 5.82
C HIS A 109 18.97 -5.51 6.07
N LYS A 110 19.36 -6.19 5.01
CA LYS A 110 20.07 -7.46 5.12
C LYS A 110 21.58 -7.35 5.08
N GLY A 111 22.12 -6.20 4.92
CA GLY A 111 23.54 -6.13 4.89
C GLY A 111 24.16 -4.87 4.36
N GLY A 112 23.36 -3.94 4.03
CA GLY A 112 23.89 -2.72 3.49
C GLY A 112 24.13 -1.69 4.56
N PHE A 113 23.32 -0.70 4.52
CA PHE A 113 23.42 0.51 5.30
C PHE A 113 23.63 0.30 6.81
N TRP A 114 22.94 -0.67 7.39
CA TRP A 114 22.95 -0.88 8.83
C TRP A 114 24.10 -1.72 9.32
N LYS A 115 24.70 -2.48 8.43
CA LYS A 115 25.82 -3.33 8.80
C LYS A 115 27.08 -2.66 8.33
N GLU A 116 27.60 -1.86 9.18
CA GLU A 116 28.85 -1.21 8.90
C GLU A 116 29.95 -2.20 8.65
N PRO A 117 30.82 -1.91 7.72
CA PRO A 117 31.97 -2.77 7.44
C PRO A 117 32.89 -2.87 8.64
#